data_74c85e89b481efdf74b69266538fca5a
#
_entry.id   74c85e89b481efdf74b69266538fca5a
#
_cell.length_a   1.000
_cell.length_b   1.000
_cell.length_c   1.000
_cell.angle_alpha   90.00
_cell.angle_beta   90.00
_cell.angle_gamma   90.00
#
_symmetry.space_group_name_H-M   'P 1'
#
loop_
_entity.id
_entity.type
_entity.pdbx_description
1 polymer ?
#
loop_
_entity_poly.entity_id
_entity_poly.type
_entity_poly.pdbx_seq_one_letter_code
_entity_poly.pdbx_strand_id
1 'polypeptide(L)'
;MHALYNQSVSDAAQVEIERESAENTRSFSLSDRVKIWLISWAGFLLIRIIGATLRYKVFAEPGCIADSYGGGPPAIWCFWHRAVIPATYRFRNQGLAVMTSRSFDGEYIARIIQKLGFRAVRGSSSRGAVGALIGMRQQLEQGHGVVFTIDGPRGPRYVAKPGPVLLAKKTGVSINCFYIAVKRAWILKSWDQMIIPKPFSEAMIYGSGPMYVPADATDEQMSTLHQQMQETLERCRLGAEAAISIQQSAVS
;
A
#
# COMPACT_ATOMS: atom_id res chain seq x y z
N MET A 1 18.24 -19.62 -27.12
CA MET A 1 17.23 -18.74 -27.74
C MET A 1 16.33 -18.06 -26.70
N HIS A 2 15.84 -18.75 -25.65
CA HIS A 2 15.02 -18.15 -24.57
C HIS A 2 15.75 -17.07 -23.73
N ALA A 3 17.05 -17.24 -23.47
CA ALA A 3 17.82 -16.27 -22.68
C ALA A 3 18.01 -14.90 -23.39
N LEU A 4 18.23 -14.94 -24.69
CA LEU A 4 18.37 -13.73 -25.53
C LEU A 4 17.04 -13.00 -25.70
N TYR A 5 15.93 -13.71 -25.76
CA TYR A 5 14.57 -13.13 -25.82
C TYR A 5 14.21 -12.42 -24.50
N ASN A 6 14.50 -13.04 -23.35
CA ASN A 6 14.26 -12.43 -22.04
C ASN A 6 15.14 -11.20 -21.79
N GLN A 7 16.37 -11.20 -22.30
CA GLN A 7 17.29 -10.06 -22.20
C GLN A 7 16.82 -8.89 -23.07
N SER A 8 16.38 -9.15 -24.30
CA SER A 8 15.87 -8.11 -25.21
C SER A 8 14.54 -7.48 -24.70
N VAL A 9 13.68 -8.24 -24.04
CA VAL A 9 12.45 -7.73 -23.41
C VAL A 9 12.77 -6.90 -22.16
N SER A 10 13.80 -7.29 -21.40
CA SER A 10 14.30 -6.52 -20.25
C SER A 10 14.92 -5.19 -20.70
N ASP A 11 15.73 -5.21 -21.76
CA ASP A 11 16.40 -4.03 -22.27
C ASP A 11 15.41 -3.06 -22.94
N ALA A 12 14.42 -3.56 -23.68
CA ALA A 12 13.34 -2.75 -24.24
C ALA A 12 12.47 -2.10 -23.15
N ALA A 13 12.16 -2.83 -22.08
CA ALA A 13 11.44 -2.28 -20.93
C ALA A 13 12.27 -1.24 -20.17
N GLN A 14 13.58 -1.44 -20.08
CA GLN A 14 14.50 -0.50 -19.45
C GLN A 14 14.65 0.80 -20.25
N VAL A 15 14.76 0.71 -21.57
CA VAL A 15 14.79 1.85 -22.49
C VAL A 15 13.45 2.61 -22.46
N GLU A 16 12.33 1.93 -22.35
CA GLU A 16 11.01 2.57 -22.23
C GLU A 16 10.83 3.27 -20.88
N ILE A 17 11.35 2.70 -19.79
CA ILE A 17 11.41 3.33 -18.46
C ILE A 17 12.29 4.57 -18.47
N GLU A 18 13.44 4.52 -19.13
CA GLU A 18 14.35 5.67 -19.26
C GLU A 18 13.74 6.76 -20.15
N ARG A 19 13.08 6.41 -21.26
CA ARG A 19 12.31 7.36 -22.08
C ARG A 19 11.14 7.97 -21.33
N GLU A 20 10.32 7.18 -20.64
CA GLU A 20 9.24 7.71 -19.78
C GLU A 20 9.79 8.57 -18.63
N SER A 21 10.97 8.25 -18.10
CA SER A 21 11.61 9.07 -17.06
C SER A 21 12.15 10.40 -17.62
N ALA A 22 12.65 10.42 -18.84
CA ALA A 22 13.15 11.61 -19.51
C ALA A 22 12.01 12.52 -20.04
N GLU A 23 10.93 11.95 -20.59
CA GLU A 23 9.79 12.71 -21.12
C GLU A 23 8.88 13.29 -20.02
N ASN A 24 8.97 12.82 -18.78
CA ASN A 24 8.03 13.17 -17.72
C ASN A 24 8.66 13.83 -16.49
N THR A 25 9.79 14.51 -16.66
CA THR A 25 10.25 15.53 -15.70
C THR A 25 9.31 16.75 -15.81
N ARG A 26 8.13 16.65 -15.22
CA ARG A 26 7.26 17.80 -15.05
C ARG A 26 8.02 18.85 -14.25
N SER A 27 8.53 19.86 -14.91
CA SER A 27 9.08 21.02 -14.22
C SER A 27 7.94 21.76 -13.54
N PHE A 28 7.83 21.61 -12.24
CA PHE A 28 6.86 22.38 -11.45
C PHE A 28 7.33 23.84 -11.40
N SER A 29 6.39 24.77 -11.61
CA SER A 29 6.62 26.18 -11.42
C SER A 29 7.06 26.48 -9.98
N LEU A 30 7.68 27.62 -9.72
CA LEU A 30 8.06 28.02 -8.36
C LEU A 30 6.83 28.03 -7.42
N SER A 31 5.69 28.53 -7.91
CA SER A 31 4.43 28.53 -7.14
C SER A 31 3.95 27.10 -6.81
N ASP A 32 4.08 26.15 -7.75
CA ASP A 32 3.71 24.75 -7.51
C ASP A 32 4.65 24.09 -6.49
N ARG A 33 5.95 24.38 -6.56
CA ARG A 33 6.93 23.87 -5.59
C ARG A 33 6.64 24.34 -4.17
N VAL A 34 6.26 25.62 -4.01
CA VAL A 34 5.86 26.18 -2.70
C VAL A 34 4.58 25.53 -2.21
N LYS A 35 3.55 25.37 -3.07
CA LYS A 35 2.29 24.69 -2.71
C LYS A 35 2.56 23.23 -2.29
N ILE A 36 3.34 22.49 -3.06
CA ILE A 36 3.72 21.09 -2.73
C ILE A 36 4.45 21.05 -1.38
N TRP A 37 5.36 21.96 -1.12
CA TRP A 37 6.08 22.05 0.15
C TRP A 37 5.12 22.29 1.32
N LEU A 38 4.25 23.30 1.23
CA LEU A 38 3.27 23.62 2.27
C LEU A 38 2.29 22.44 2.51
N ILE A 39 1.70 21.87 1.46
CA ILE A 39 0.77 20.76 1.57
C ILE A 39 1.47 19.55 2.19
N SER A 40 2.71 19.25 1.78
CA SER A 40 3.44 18.10 2.29
C SER A 40 3.80 18.23 3.78
N TRP A 41 4.13 19.43 4.26
CA TRP A 41 4.36 19.68 5.68
C TRP A 41 3.07 19.65 6.49
N ALA A 42 2.01 20.27 5.98
CA ALA A 42 0.69 20.24 6.64
C ALA A 42 0.15 18.80 6.76
N GLY A 43 0.21 18.00 5.68
CA GLY A 43 -0.19 16.61 5.70
C GLY A 43 0.66 15.74 6.63
N PHE A 44 1.98 15.91 6.61
CA PHE A 44 2.89 15.23 7.54
C PHE A 44 2.56 15.55 9.00
N LEU A 45 2.42 16.84 9.35
CA LEU A 45 2.11 17.25 10.71
C LEU A 45 0.73 16.74 11.16
N LEU A 46 -0.28 16.82 10.29
CA LEU A 46 -1.62 16.32 10.58
C LEU A 46 -1.59 14.81 10.91
N ILE A 47 -0.93 14.01 10.07
CA ILE A 47 -0.80 12.56 10.29
C ILE A 47 -0.02 12.29 11.58
N ARG A 48 1.05 13.03 11.85
CA ARG A 48 1.85 12.89 13.08
C ARG A 48 1.06 13.23 14.33
N ILE A 49 0.33 14.35 14.34
CA ILE A 49 -0.43 14.82 15.50
C ILE A 49 -1.60 13.89 15.79
N ILE A 50 -2.45 13.60 14.79
CA ILE A 50 -3.59 12.70 14.97
C ILE A 50 -3.10 11.30 15.32
N GLY A 51 -2.14 10.79 14.54
CA GLY A 51 -1.64 9.44 14.71
C GLY A 51 -1.03 9.18 16.10
N ALA A 52 -0.33 10.17 16.67
CA ALA A 52 0.27 10.07 18.00
C ALA A 52 -0.77 9.89 19.13
N THR A 53 -2.01 10.30 18.88
CA THR A 53 -3.11 10.14 19.85
C THR A 53 -3.84 8.82 19.75
N LEU A 54 -3.59 8.03 18.67
CA LEU A 54 -4.31 6.79 18.42
C LEU A 54 -3.77 5.65 19.29
N ARG A 55 -4.69 4.87 19.83
CA ARG A 55 -4.39 3.65 20.58
C ARG A 55 -4.60 2.44 19.68
N TYR A 56 -3.48 1.88 19.19
CA TYR A 56 -3.52 0.71 18.31
C TYR A 56 -3.58 -0.58 19.11
N LYS A 57 -4.49 -1.48 18.72
CA LYS A 57 -4.55 -2.87 19.16
C LYS A 57 -4.43 -3.76 17.93
N VAL A 58 -3.70 -4.87 18.06
CA VAL A 58 -3.43 -5.78 16.95
C VAL A 58 -4.13 -7.11 17.24
N PHE A 59 -4.88 -7.59 16.27
CA PHE A 59 -5.42 -8.93 16.19
C PHE A 59 -4.85 -9.56 14.92
N ALA A 60 -4.34 -10.77 15.03
CA ALA A 60 -3.68 -11.44 13.93
C ALA A 60 -4.13 -12.88 13.84
N GLU A 61 -4.31 -13.39 12.63
CA GLU A 61 -4.48 -14.80 12.37
C GLU A 61 -3.17 -15.56 12.68
N PRO A 62 -3.23 -16.86 13.00
CA PRO A 62 -2.03 -17.68 13.16
C PRO A 62 -1.10 -17.58 11.94
N GLY A 63 0.20 -17.42 12.18
CA GLY A 63 1.20 -17.24 11.12
C GLY A 63 1.24 -15.83 10.52
N CYS A 64 0.41 -14.90 10.99
CA CYS A 64 0.53 -13.50 10.59
C CYS A 64 1.89 -12.94 11.01
N ILE A 65 2.58 -12.30 10.07
CA ILE A 65 3.87 -11.62 10.33
C ILE A 65 3.64 -10.29 11.08
N ALA A 66 2.42 -10.04 11.55
CA ALA A 66 2.03 -8.79 12.21
C ALA A 66 2.89 -8.44 13.43
N ASP A 67 3.43 -9.41 14.15
CA ASP A 67 4.39 -9.20 15.22
C ASP A 67 5.80 -8.80 14.71
N SER A 68 6.04 -8.97 13.42
CA SER A 68 7.29 -8.63 12.74
C SER A 68 7.29 -7.20 12.18
N TYR A 69 6.45 -6.31 12.69
CA TYR A 69 6.46 -4.91 12.28
C TYR A 69 7.81 -4.24 12.62
N GLY A 70 8.77 -4.43 11.74
CA GLY A 70 10.08 -3.76 11.82
C GLY A 70 11.31 -4.66 11.76
N GLY A 71 11.20 -5.97 11.49
CA GLY A 71 12.36 -6.86 11.47
C GLY A 71 12.19 -8.19 10.76
N GLY A 72 11.03 -8.44 10.16
CA GLY A 72 10.77 -9.66 9.39
C GLY A 72 11.28 -9.59 7.93
N PRO A 73 11.19 -10.73 7.20
CA PRO A 73 11.57 -10.77 5.79
C PRO A 73 10.72 -9.82 4.96
N PRO A 74 11.22 -9.37 3.79
CA PRO A 74 10.43 -8.56 2.87
C PRO A 74 9.09 -9.22 2.56
N ALA A 75 8.02 -8.44 2.54
CA ALA A 75 6.67 -8.93 2.27
C ALA A 75 5.89 -7.95 1.40
N ILE A 76 4.87 -8.47 0.71
CA ILE A 76 3.92 -7.67 -0.07
C ILE A 76 2.71 -7.43 0.83
N TRP A 77 2.54 -6.20 1.30
CA TRP A 77 1.45 -5.80 2.17
C TRP A 77 0.28 -5.24 1.35
N CYS A 78 -0.93 -5.73 1.61
CA CYS A 78 -2.14 -5.30 0.90
C CYS A 78 -3.21 -4.85 1.91
N PHE A 79 -3.82 -3.69 1.63
CA PHE A 79 -4.95 -3.19 2.41
C PHE A 79 -5.82 -2.24 1.58
N TRP A 80 -7.05 -1.96 2.05
CA TRP A 80 -7.97 -1.06 1.37
C TRP A 80 -7.60 0.40 1.52
N HIS A 81 -7.68 1.18 0.46
CA HIS A 81 -7.33 2.61 0.39
C HIS A 81 -8.04 3.44 1.47
N ARG A 82 -9.25 3.05 1.83
CA ARG A 82 -10.03 3.67 2.91
C ARG A 82 -9.25 3.87 4.22
N ALA A 83 -8.37 2.95 4.58
CA ALA A 83 -7.59 2.96 5.82
C ALA A 83 -6.19 3.58 5.69
N VAL A 84 -5.91 4.32 4.61
CA VAL A 84 -4.55 4.82 4.32
C VAL A 84 -4.00 5.73 5.41
N ILE A 85 -4.81 6.61 6.00
CA ILE A 85 -4.34 7.56 7.03
C ILE A 85 -3.85 6.86 8.30
N PRO A 86 -4.65 6.00 8.98
CA PRO A 86 -4.16 5.29 10.16
C PRO A 86 -3.01 4.32 9.83
N ALA A 87 -3.00 3.68 8.64
CA ALA A 87 -1.91 2.81 8.22
C ALA A 87 -0.59 3.57 8.04
N THR A 88 -0.63 4.73 7.40
CA THR A 88 0.57 5.56 7.17
C THR A 88 1.23 5.98 8.49
N TYR A 89 0.47 6.31 9.53
CA TYR A 89 1.07 6.59 10.83
C TYR A 89 1.60 5.33 11.52
N ARG A 90 0.84 4.23 11.49
CA ARG A 90 1.20 2.99 12.20
C ARG A 90 2.51 2.39 11.68
N PHE A 91 2.70 2.40 10.37
CA PHE A 91 3.83 1.76 9.70
C PHE A 91 4.94 2.74 9.29
N ARG A 92 4.96 3.95 9.87
CA ARG A 92 6.03 4.92 9.63
C ARG A 92 7.39 4.40 10.07
N ASN A 93 8.46 4.93 9.47
CA ASN A 93 9.87 4.62 9.79
C ASN A 93 10.29 3.15 9.60
N GLN A 94 9.55 2.40 8.78
CA GLN A 94 9.87 1.00 8.49
C GLN A 94 10.53 0.81 7.11
N GLY A 95 10.77 1.87 6.37
CA GLY A 95 11.38 1.80 5.04
C GLY A 95 10.54 1.09 3.99
N LEU A 96 9.25 0.89 4.25
CA LEU A 96 8.33 0.23 3.31
C LEU A 96 8.18 1.06 2.03
N ALA A 97 8.16 0.40 0.88
CA ALA A 97 8.00 1.05 -0.41
C ALA A 97 6.52 1.12 -0.80
N VAL A 98 6.07 2.29 -1.23
CA VAL A 98 4.69 2.58 -1.61
C VAL A 98 4.67 3.18 -3.01
N MET A 99 3.76 2.68 -3.86
CA MET A 99 3.56 3.24 -5.19
C MET A 99 2.85 4.58 -5.12
N THR A 100 3.40 5.60 -5.78
CA THR A 100 2.81 6.94 -5.87
C THR A 100 2.73 7.42 -7.31
N SER A 101 1.65 8.11 -7.66
CA SER A 101 1.46 8.69 -9.00
C SER A 101 2.54 9.76 -9.29
N ARG A 102 2.82 9.97 -10.59
CA ARG A 102 3.64 11.10 -11.08
C ARG A 102 2.86 12.40 -11.25
N SER A 103 1.57 12.44 -10.89
CA SER A 103 0.74 13.64 -10.92
C SER A 103 1.17 14.68 -9.86
N PHE A 104 0.63 15.89 -9.95
CA PHE A 104 0.81 16.92 -8.91
C PHE A 104 0.43 16.39 -7.53
N ASP A 105 -0.73 15.72 -7.43
CA ASP A 105 -1.19 15.12 -6.17
C ASP A 105 -0.26 14.02 -5.70
N GLY A 106 0.22 13.17 -6.61
CA GLY A 106 1.21 12.14 -6.30
C GLY A 106 2.53 12.70 -5.78
N GLU A 107 2.91 13.93 -6.18
CA GLU A 107 4.14 14.56 -5.72
C GLU A 107 4.06 14.96 -4.24
N TYR A 108 3.01 15.65 -3.80
CA TYR A 108 2.91 16.00 -2.39
C TYR A 108 2.66 14.77 -1.50
N ILE A 109 1.91 13.76 -1.99
CA ILE A 109 1.75 12.48 -1.29
C ILE A 109 3.11 11.79 -1.11
N ALA A 110 3.93 11.69 -2.18
CA ALA A 110 5.26 11.12 -2.09
C ALA A 110 6.12 11.81 -1.03
N ARG A 111 6.10 13.15 -0.97
CA ARG A 111 6.83 13.91 0.04
C ARG A 111 6.31 13.70 1.45
N ILE A 112 5.00 13.57 1.65
CA ILE A 112 4.39 13.23 2.94
C ILE A 112 4.91 11.89 3.43
N ILE A 113 4.79 10.84 2.61
CA ILE A 113 5.19 9.49 3.01
C ILE A 113 6.70 9.36 3.20
N GLN A 114 7.51 10.04 2.40
CA GLN A 114 8.97 10.09 2.58
C GLN A 114 9.35 10.72 3.94
N LYS A 115 8.68 11.80 4.35
CA LYS A 115 8.87 12.40 5.69
C LYS A 115 8.46 11.44 6.82
N LEU A 116 7.56 10.50 6.55
CA LEU A 116 7.13 9.45 7.47
C LEU A 116 7.99 8.17 7.36
N GLY A 117 9.09 8.20 6.61
CA GLY A 117 10.05 7.10 6.51
C GLY A 117 9.67 5.99 5.54
N PHE A 118 8.77 6.26 4.61
CA PHE A 118 8.47 5.36 3.49
C PHE A 118 9.34 5.67 2.27
N ARG A 119 9.44 4.72 1.36
CA ARG A 119 10.05 4.86 0.04
C ARG A 119 8.97 5.08 -1.00
N ALA A 120 9.08 6.11 -1.82
CA ALA A 120 8.12 6.39 -2.89
C ALA A 120 8.61 5.78 -4.21
N VAL A 121 7.91 4.75 -4.70
CA VAL A 121 8.10 4.20 -6.06
C VAL A 121 7.15 4.93 -7.00
N ARG A 122 7.73 5.57 -8.03
CA ARG A 122 6.95 6.44 -8.93
C ARG A 122 6.31 5.63 -10.06
N GLY A 123 4.98 5.64 -10.12
CA GLY A 123 4.19 4.93 -11.11
C GLY A 123 2.70 5.01 -10.81
N SER A 124 1.87 4.45 -11.66
CA SER A 124 0.43 4.36 -11.42
C SER A 124 -0.13 3.05 -11.97
N SER A 125 -1.25 2.60 -11.39
CA SER A 125 -1.95 1.38 -11.83
C SER A 125 -2.66 1.51 -13.19
N SER A 126 -2.63 2.69 -13.83
CA SER A 126 -3.34 2.93 -15.10
C SER A 126 -2.43 3.21 -16.29
N ARG A 127 -1.40 4.04 -16.10
CA ARG A 127 -0.33 4.27 -17.10
C ARG A 127 0.99 3.99 -16.43
N GLY A 128 1.80 3.11 -17.00
CA GLY A 128 3.06 2.68 -16.38
C GLY A 128 2.88 1.66 -15.25
N ALA A 129 1.80 0.87 -15.23
CA ALA A 129 1.58 -0.19 -14.24
C ALA A 129 2.72 -1.21 -14.22
N VAL A 130 3.26 -1.55 -15.39
CA VAL A 130 4.40 -2.46 -15.54
C VAL A 130 5.65 -1.86 -14.92
N GLY A 131 6.00 -0.61 -15.25
CA GLY A 131 7.15 0.08 -14.69
C GLY A 131 7.05 0.24 -13.17
N ALA A 132 5.85 0.50 -12.65
CA ALA A 132 5.62 0.57 -11.21
C ALA A 132 5.82 -0.78 -10.51
N LEU A 133 5.35 -1.88 -11.10
CA LEU A 133 5.59 -3.23 -10.56
C LEU A 133 7.07 -3.62 -10.61
N ILE A 134 7.80 -3.23 -11.66
CA ILE A 134 9.26 -3.41 -11.73
C ILE A 134 9.95 -2.66 -10.58
N GLY A 135 9.59 -1.40 -10.34
CA GLY A 135 10.13 -0.63 -9.22
C GLY A 135 9.81 -1.25 -7.86
N MET A 136 8.60 -1.80 -7.68
CA MET A 136 8.24 -2.52 -6.45
C MET A 136 9.04 -3.82 -6.29
N ARG A 137 9.24 -4.56 -7.40
CA ARG A 137 10.10 -5.73 -7.41
C ARG A 137 11.54 -5.41 -6.97
N GLN A 138 12.13 -4.35 -7.52
CA GLN A 138 13.47 -3.88 -7.14
C GLN A 138 13.56 -3.55 -5.64
N GLN A 139 12.50 -2.99 -5.04
CA GLN A 139 12.48 -2.74 -3.59
C GLN A 139 12.49 -4.05 -2.79
N LEU A 140 11.74 -5.07 -3.22
CA LEU A 140 11.77 -6.40 -2.58
C LEU A 140 13.16 -7.05 -2.70
N GLU A 141 13.80 -6.98 -3.86
CA GLU A 141 15.16 -7.48 -4.10
C GLU A 141 16.23 -6.76 -3.25
N GLN A 142 15.98 -5.50 -2.88
CA GLN A 142 16.81 -4.71 -1.95
C GLN A 142 16.50 -5.00 -0.47
N GLY A 143 15.60 -5.94 -0.16
CA GLY A 143 15.24 -6.30 1.19
C GLY A 143 14.17 -5.40 1.82
N HIS A 144 13.46 -4.57 1.03
CA HIS A 144 12.40 -3.70 1.55
C HIS A 144 11.03 -4.31 1.28
N GLY A 145 10.16 -4.31 2.30
CA GLY A 145 8.75 -4.64 2.12
C GLY A 145 8.04 -3.60 1.23
N VAL A 146 7.02 -4.05 0.49
CA VAL A 146 6.23 -3.19 -0.38
C VAL A 146 4.77 -3.16 0.05
N VAL A 147 4.08 -2.04 -0.18
CA VAL A 147 2.71 -1.84 0.29
C VAL A 147 1.82 -1.38 -0.86
N PHE A 148 0.67 -2.03 -0.99
CA PHE A 148 -0.38 -1.71 -1.95
C PHE A 148 -1.67 -1.29 -1.26
N THR A 149 -2.19 -0.11 -1.62
CA THR A 149 -3.60 0.21 -1.48
C THR A 149 -4.32 -0.46 -2.65
N ILE A 150 -4.91 -1.61 -2.37
CA ILE A 150 -5.19 -2.63 -3.38
C ILE A 150 -6.31 -2.29 -4.36
N ASP A 151 -7.26 -1.46 -3.97
CA ASP A 151 -8.31 -0.91 -4.83
C ASP A 151 -7.82 0.25 -5.72
N GLY A 152 -6.59 0.73 -5.46
CA GLY A 152 -5.94 1.78 -6.24
C GLY A 152 -6.57 3.17 -6.04
N PRO A 153 -6.02 4.22 -6.69
CA PRO A 153 -6.41 5.61 -6.41
C PRO A 153 -7.76 6.03 -7.04
N ARG A 154 -8.37 5.19 -7.86
CA ARG A 154 -9.64 5.46 -8.56
C ARG A 154 -10.72 4.45 -8.26
N GLY A 155 -10.42 3.43 -7.45
CA GLY A 155 -11.35 2.36 -7.14
C GLY A 155 -11.71 1.43 -8.32
N PRO A 156 -12.87 0.83 -8.29
CA PRO A 156 -13.94 0.95 -7.27
C PRO A 156 -13.50 0.43 -5.89
N ARG A 157 -14.10 0.99 -4.83
CA ARG A 157 -13.81 0.64 -3.45
C ARG A 157 -14.05 -0.84 -3.19
N TYR A 158 -13.11 -1.47 -2.46
CA TYR A 158 -13.18 -2.88 -2.09
C TYR A 158 -13.14 -3.86 -3.28
N VAL A 159 -12.52 -3.45 -4.37
CA VAL A 159 -12.22 -4.33 -5.51
C VAL A 159 -10.71 -4.40 -5.71
N ALA A 160 -10.15 -5.56 -5.40
CA ALA A 160 -8.71 -5.77 -5.44
C ALA A 160 -8.16 -5.77 -6.87
N LYS A 161 -7.01 -5.14 -7.07
CA LYS A 161 -6.25 -5.17 -8.32
C LYS A 161 -5.29 -6.37 -8.32
N PRO A 162 -4.97 -6.99 -9.46
CA PRO A 162 -4.16 -8.20 -9.54
C PRO A 162 -2.65 -7.99 -9.33
N GLY A 163 -2.18 -6.73 -9.25
CA GLY A 163 -0.76 -6.39 -9.17
C GLY A 163 0.05 -7.17 -8.13
N PRO A 164 -0.40 -7.28 -6.86
CA PRO A 164 0.32 -8.04 -5.84
C PRO A 164 0.47 -9.53 -6.16
N VAL A 165 -0.56 -10.16 -6.73
CA VAL A 165 -0.50 -11.59 -7.09
C VAL A 165 0.53 -11.81 -8.21
N LEU A 166 0.57 -10.90 -9.19
CA LEU A 166 1.59 -10.90 -10.26
C LEU A 166 2.99 -10.69 -9.70
N LEU A 167 3.15 -9.78 -8.74
CA LEU A 167 4.44 -9.51 -8.10
C LEU A 167 4.89 -10.71 -7.26
N ALA A 168 4.01 -11.31 -6.48
CA ALA A 168 4.28 -12.50 -5.67
C ALA A 168 4.72 -13.68 -6.54
N LYS A 169 4.03 -13.94 -7.67
CA LYS A 169 4.43 -14.97 -8.65
C LYS A 169 5.87 -14.77 -9.14
N LYS A 170 6.26 -13.50 -9.39
CA LYS A 170 7.58 -13.17 -9.95
C LYS A 170 8.71 -13.18 -8.91
N THR A 171 8.39 -13.00 -7.64
CA THR A 171 9.38 -12.81 -6.57
C THR A 171 9.42 -13.95 -5.55
N GLY A 172 8.38 -14.79 -5.49
CA GLY A 172 8.22 -15.80 -4.43
C GLY A 172 7.90 -15.21 -3.06
N VAL A 173 7.76 -13.87 -2.94
CA VAL A 173 7.51 -13.17 -1.68
C VAL A 173 6.04 -13.29 -1.31
N SER A 174 5.75 -13.49 -0.02
CA SER A 174 4.38 -13.63 0.49
C SER A 174 3.55 -12.35 0.38
N ILE A 175 2.25 -12.53 0.12
CA ILE A 175 1.24 -11.48 0.26
C ILE A 175 0.65 -11.56 1.66
N ASN A 176 0.57 -10.44 2.34
CA ASN A 176 -0.02 -10.32 3.67
C ASN A 176 -1.10 -9.23 3.63
N CYS A 177 -2.32 -9.60 4.00
CA CYS A 177 -3.44 -8.69 4.00
C CYS A 177 -3.68 -8.15 5.41
N PHE A 178 -4.10 -6.89 5.51
CA PHE A 178 -4.53 -6.32 6.78
C PHE A 178 -5.60 -5.24 6.57
N TYR A 179 -6.27 -4.89 7.64
CA TYR A 179 -7.14 -3.72 7.71
C TYR A 179 -7.01 -3.02 9.05
N ILE A 180 -7.24 -1.70 9.04
CA ILE A 180 -7.28 -0.89 10.25
C ILE A 180 -8.66 -0.25 10.35
N ALA A 181 -9.46 -0.70 11.30
CA ALA A 181 -10.70 -0.05 11.69
C ALA A 181 -10.45 0.98 12.79
N VAL A 182 -11.22 2.05 12.81
CA VAL A 182 -11.10 3.14 13.78
C VAL A 182 -12.44 3.41 14.44
N LYS A 183 -12.48 3.42 15.79
CA LYS A 183 -13.71 3.55 16.56
C LYS A 183 -14.45 4.87 16.33
N ARG A 184 -13.70 5.98 16.23
CA ARG A 184 -14.24 7.32 15.97
C ARG A 184 -13.44 7.96 14.85
N ALA A 185 -14.11 8.26 13.75
CA ALA A 185 -13.48 8.86 12.58
C ALA A 185 -14.43 9.84 11.86
N TRP A 186 -13.87 10.76 11.12
CA TRP A 186 -14.58 11.46 10.05
C TRP A 186 -14.48 10.62 8.78
N ILE A 187 -15.60 10.47 8.08
CA ILE A 187 -15.67 9.74 6.82
C ILE A 187 -15.80 10.76 5.71
N LEU A 188 -14.86 10.77 4.78
CA LEU A 188 -14.89 11.69 3.63
C LEU A 188 -15.94 11.23 2.61
N LYS A 189 -16.55 12.21 1.92
CA LYS A 189 -17.44 11.95 0.77
C LYS A 189 -16.61 11.72 -0.50
N SER A 190 -15.64 10.80 -0.45
CA SER A 190 -14.79 10.38 -1.56
C SER A 190 -15.21 8.98 -2.04
N TRP A 191 -14.72 8.57 -3.22
CA TRP A 191 -14.99 7.24 -3.79
C TRP A 191 -14.66 6.09 -2.82
N ASP A 192 -13.57 6.22 -2.05
CA ASP A 192 -13.08 5.25 -1.07
C ASP A 192 -13.69 5.42 0.34
N GLN A 193 -14.43 6.51 0.56
CA GLN A 193 -14.90 6.92 1.88
C GLN A 193 -13.77 6.89 2.91
N MET A 194 -12.65 7.53 2.59
CA MET A 194 -11.46 7.57 3.43
C MET A 194 -11.79 7.95 4.87
N ILE A 195 -11.21 7.22 5.82
CA ILE A 195 -11.37 7.48 7.24
C ILE A 195 -10.25 8.38 7.74
N ILE A 196 -10.61 9.49 8.37
CA ILE A 196 -9.70 10.34 9.13
C ILE A 196 -9.98 10.07 10.61
N PRO A 197 -9.05 9.45 11.34
CA PRO A 197 -9.25 9.17 12.76
C PRO A 197 -9.50 10.44 13.56
N LYS A 198 -10.46 10.40 14.50
CA LYS A 198 -10.56 11.46 15.51
C LYS A 198 -9.47 11.26 16.56
N PRO A 199 -8.92 12.35 17.13
CA PRO A 199 -7.93 12.24 18.20
C PRO A 199 -8.39 11.34 19.35
N PHE A 200 -7.43 10.64 19.97
CA PHE A 200 -7.63 9.72 21.09
C PHE A 200 -8.56 8.54 20.79
N SER A 201 -8.75 8.20 19.49
CA SER A 201 -9.53 7.04 19.09
C SER A 201 -8.76 5.73 19.25
N GLU A 202 -9.49 4.65 19.42
CA GLU A 202 -8.96 3.30 19.29
C GLU A 202 -8.93 2.89 17.82
N ALA A 203 -7.86 2.22 17.43
CA ALA A 203 -7.64 1.69 16.10
C ALA A 203 -7.31 0.20 16.19
N MET A 204 -8.08 -0.64 15.51
CA MET A 204 -7.95 -2.09 15.52
C MET A 204 -7.32 -2.52 14.21
N ILE A 205 -6.18 -3.19 14.31
CA ILE A 205 -5.51 -3.81 13.18
C ILE A 205 -5.87 -5.29 13.17
N TYR A 206 -6.34 -5.78 12.04
CA TYR A 206 -6.51 -7.21 11.82
C TYR A 206 -5.65 -7.64 10.64
N GLY A 207 -4.75 -8.62 10.85
CA GLY A 207 -3.83 -9.12 9.84
C GLY A 207 -4.04 -10.59 9.54
N SER A 208 -3.91 -10.96 8.25
CA SER A 208 -3.97 -12.35 7.80
C SER A 208 -2.63 -13.06 7.90
N GLY A 209 -2.64 -14.39 7.85
CA GLY A 209 -1.46 -15.19 7.55
C GLY A 209 -0.91 -14.91 6.14
N PRO A 210 0.31 -15.37 5.84
CA PRO A 210 0.96 -15.18 4.54
C PRO A 210 0.30 -16.05 3.46
N MET A 211 0.11 -15.47 2.27
CA MET A 211 -0.31 -16.17 1.07
C MET A 211 0.85 -16.20 0.06
N TYR A 212 1.15 -17.36 -0.48
CA TYR A 212 2.20 -17.56 -1.48
C TYR A 212 1.60 -17.86 -2.85
N VAL A 213 2.29 -17.42 -3.89
CA VAL A 213 1.91 -17.67 -5.29
C VAL A 213 3.00 -18.52 -5.94
N PRO A 214 2.69 -19.72 -6.42
CA PRO A 214 3.65 -20.57 -7.15
C PRO A 214 4.21 -19.87 -8.39
N ALA A 215 5.50 -20.03 -8.65
CA ALA A 215 6.15 -19.40 -9.81
C ALA A 215 5.61 -19.93 -11.15
N ASP A 216 5.14 -21.17 -11.17
CA ASP A 216 4.54 -21.88 -12.31
C ASP A 216 3.02 -21.81 -12.34
N ALA A 217 2.37 -21.03 -11.46
CA ALA A 217 0.91 -20.92 -11.41
C ALA A 217 0.32 -20.59 -12.78
N THR A 218 -0.69 -21.33 -13.19
CA THR A 218 -1.45 -21.10 -14.44
C THR A 218 -2.33 -19.86 -14.32
N ASP A 219 -2.88 -19.38 -15.42
CA ASP A 219 -3.78 -18.21 -15.41
C ASP A 219 -5.05 -18.47 -14.59
N GLU A 220 -5.54 -19.70 -14.58
CA GLU A 220 -6.67 -20.12 -13.76
C GLU A 220 -6.32 -20.09 -12.27
N GLN A 221 -5.15 -20.61 -11.89
CA GLN A 221 -4.64 -20.54 -10.53
C GLN A 221 -4.40 -19.09 -10.10
N MET A 222 -3.89 -18.23 -10.97
CA MET A 222 -3.72 -16.80 -10.71
C MET A 222 -5.05 -16.11 -10.45
N SER A 223 -6.11 -16.45 -11.19
CA SER A 223 -7.47 -15.94 -10.95
C SER A 223 -8.01 -16.40 -9.60
N THR A 224 -7.83 -17.66 -9.25
CA THR A 224 -8.24 -18.22 -7.96
C THR A 224 -7.49 -17.54 -6.79
N LEU A 225 -6.18 -17.37 -6.92
CA LEU A 225 -5.36 -16.69 -5.90
C LEU A 225 -5.71 -15.21 -5.75
N HIS A 226 -6.06 -14.54 -6.85
CA HIS A 226 -6.55 -13.17 -6.79
C HIS A 226 -7.89 -13.08 -6.04
N GLN A 227 -8.81 -14.01 -6.28
CA GLN A 227 -10.06 -14.08 -5.54
C GLN A 227 -9.83 -14.38 -4.06
N GLN A 228 -8.93 -15.30 -3.72
CA GLN A 228 -8.55 -15.58 -2.33
C GLN A 228 -7.98 -14.36 -1.62
N MET A 229 -7.15 -13.57 -2.31
CA MET A 229 -6.64 -12.30 -1.78
C MET A 229 -7.78 -11.31 -1.52
N GLN A 230 -8.75 -11.20 -2.45
CA GLN A 230 -9.95 -10.37 -2.29
C GLN A 230 -10.76 -10.75 -1.05
N GLU A 231 -11.02 -12.04 -0.88
CA GLU A 231 -11.77 -12.60 0.26
C GLU A 231 -11.02 -12.40 1.58
N THR A 232 -9.69 -12.56 1.56
CA THR A 232 -8.83 -12.33 2.73
C THR A 232 -8.83 -10.86 3.17
N LEU A 233 -8.77 -9.94 2.23
CA LEU A 233 -8.89 -8.50 2.50
C LEU A 233 -10.24 -8.14 3.13
N GLU A 234 -11.31 -8.73 2.63
CA GLU A 234 -12.66 -8.52 3.17
C GLU A 234 -12.79 -9.13 4.57
N ARG A 235 -12.25 -10.32 4.79
CA ARG A 235 -12.18 -10.95 6.12
C ARG A 235 -11.40 -10.09 7.12
N CYS A 236 -10.26 -9.54 6.73
CA CYS A 236 -9.50 -8.60 7.56
C CYS A 236 -10.31 -7.35 7.91
N ARG A 237 -11.07 -6.81 6.95
CA ARG A 237 -11.93 -5.65 7.17
C ARG A 237 -13.02 -5.96 8.19
N LEU A 238 -13.77 -7.03 7.96
CA LEU A 238 -14.87 -7.45 8.84
C LEU A 238 -14.36 -7.79 10.25
N GLY A 239 -13.22 -8.48 10.36
CA GLY A 239 -12.59 -8.81 11.64
C GLY A 239 -12.19 -7.58 12.44
N ALA A 240 -11.56 -6.59 11.80
CA ALA A 240 -11.19 -5.34 12.47
C ALA A 240 -12.42 -4.51 12.91
N GLU A 241 -13.47 -4.45 12.08
CA GLU A 241 -14.71 -3.73 12.37
C GLU A 241 -15.49 -4.42 13.50
N ALA A 242 -15.58 -5.76 13.50
CA ALA A 242 -16.20 -6.53 14.57
C ALA A 242 -15.48 -6.36 15.91
N ALA A 243 -14.15 -6.36 15.91
CA ALA A 243 -13.36 -6.16 17.13
C ALA A 243 -13.62 -4.79 17.80
N ILE A 244 -13.89 -3.76 17.01
CA ILE A 244 -14.30 -2.44 17.53
C ILE A 244 -15.71 -2.49 18.13
N SER A 245 -16.65 -3.17 17.49
CA SER A 245 -18.04 -3.25 17.92
C SER A 245 -18.18 -4.03 19.24
N ILE A 246 -17.47 -5.14 19.41
CA ILE A 246 -17.44 -5.95 20.64
C ILE A 246 -16.95 -5.11 21.83
N GLN A 247 -15.93 -4.26 21.62
CA GLN A 247 -15.44 -3.38 22.69
C GLN A 247 -16.43 -2.28 23.09
N GLN A 248 -17.33 -1.88 22.21
CA GLN A 248 -18.39 -0.92 22.56
C GLN A 248 -19.40 -1.56 23.50
N SER A 249 -19.77 -2.81 23.25
CA SER A 249 -20.74 -3.56 24.05
C SER A 249 -20.22 -3.96 25.44
N ALA A 250 -18.89 -4.07 25.60
CA ALA A 250 -18.26 -4.45 26.87
C ALA A 250 -18.03 -3.26 27.84
N VAL A 251 -18.24 -2.02 27.38
CA VAL A 251 -18.01 -0.77 28.14
C VAL A 251 -19.32 -0.01 28.40
N SER A 252 -20.41 -0.46 27.81
CA SER A 252 -21.79 0.02 28.07
C SER A 252 -22.49 -0.85 29.11
#